data_b1691f72c33322e3553a09db19bdf252
#
_entry.id   b1691f72c33322e3553a09db19bdf252
#
_cell.length_a   1.000
_cell.length_b   1.000
_cell.length_c   1.000
_cell.angle_alpha   90.00
_cell.angle_beta   90.00
_cell.angle_gamma   90.00
#
_symmetry.space_group_name_H-M   'P 1'
#
loop_
_entity.id
_entity.type
_entity.pdbx_description
1 polymer ?
#
loop_
_entity_poly.entity_id
_entity_poly.type
_entity_poly.pdbx_seq_one_letter_code
_entity_poly.pdbx_strand_id
1 'polypeptide(L)'
;VEKDAVFSDLAARQPSFRAADAAAWLIEAEAAAFAALRAGTAAWALPCFDRLSDRWPDSARLHWLRALLLREEQSHEAALRAAQEAVRRAADDARAQALIAQLRYETGRTAAADFAAARRLAPDDPGLIRGQAGALAAEGEGAGALALLDRALADRPGWVEGQAYRATLGRLCGIKGREDGGFAAAAALQPRNLALWMAWFHWRAKTKDWAGARDVLAQARRACGDAPAIEVAGLYLAAESGEAQDRPDLFDGHAASGDPGLMLAQVRHALRCGAPDRAAGLAWAQIGTPAASLFWPYLSLSWRLLGDDRASWLDRPEQFISVSQIGLDMVALEELGALLRTLHGAAAPYPDQSVRGGTQTDRPLLFRHEPVVRQVRSAIEAAARDYVDALPPPEPGHPLLGTPRGEVMFAGSWSVRLSAQGYHAAHSHPAGWISSALYVSLPEPAMLGMAPAGWLRFGTPPPELGLDLAPFSAIEPGVGRLVLFPSTLWHGTIPFDDGERLSIAFDVRTPRF
;
A
#
# COMPACT_ATOMS: atom_id res chain seq x y z
N VAL A 1 19.89 -24.69 0.14
CA VAL A 1 20.58 -25.76 -0.62
C VAL A 1 19.73 -26.24 -1.81
N GLU A 2 18.42 -26.48 -1.65
CA GLU A 2 17.56 -26.94 -2.77
C GLU A 2 17.23 -25.84 -3.78
N LYS A 3 17.14 -24.57 -3.35
CA LYS A 3 16.81 -23.42 -4.21
C LYS A 3 17.95 -23.03 -5.15
N ASP A 4 19.20 -23.14 -4.71
CA ASP A 4 20.39 -22.92 -5.55
C ASP A 4 20.52 -23.96 -6.67
N ALA A 5 20.06 -25.19 -6.46
CA ALA A 5 20.14 -26.26 -7.42
C ALA A 5 19.28 -25.99 -8.66
N VAL A 6 18.08 -25.47 -8.51
CA VAL A 6 17.17 -25.17 -9.65
C VAL A 6 17.76 -24.11 -10.58
N PHE A 7 18.31 -23.02 -10.05
CA PHE A 7 18.91 -21.96 -10.86
C PHE A 7 20.27 -22.35 -11.42
N SER A 8 21.06 -23.12 -10.68
CA SER A 8 22.32 -23.69 -11.16
C SER A 8 22.10 -24.69 -12.29
N ASP A 9 21.09 -25.54 -12.19
CA ASP A 9 20.73 -26.52 -13.25
C ASP A 9 20.22 -25.82 -14.51
N LEU A 10 19.37 -24.78 -14.35
CA LEU A 10 18.88 -23.97 -15.48
C LEU A 10 20.03 -23.28 -16.24
N ALA A 11 21.05 -22.80 -15.52
CA ALA A 11 22.23 -22.18 -16.11
C ALA A 11 23.21 -23.19 -16.72
N ALA A 12 23.27 -24.42 -16.19
CA ALA A 12 24.15 -25.48 -16.64
C ALA A 12 23.60 -26.25 -17.85
N ARG A 13 22.28 -26.35 -17.99
CA ARG A 13 21.64 -26.95 -19.15
C ARG A 13 21.98 -26.16 -20.40
N GLN A 14 22.98 -26.65 -21.16
CA GLN A 14 23.24 -26.15 -22.50
C GLN A 14 22.15 -26.72 -23.42
N PRO A 15 21.23 -25.93 -23.98
CA PRO A 15 20.46 -26.43 -25.09
C PRO A 15 21.42 -26.69 -26.26
N SER A 16 21.54 -27.95 -26.69
CA SER A 16 22.03 -28.26 -28.02
C SER A 16 20.95 -27.78 -29.00
N PHE A 17 21.13 -26.59 -29.56
CA PHE A 17 20.06 -25.81 -30.17
C PHE A 17 19.51 -26.43 -31.45
N ARG A 18 18.46 -27.23 -31.33
CA ARG A 18 17.35 -27.22 -32.27
C ARG A 18 16.34 -26.17 -31.81
N ALA A 19 15.71 -25.44 -32.73
CA ALA A 19 14.79 -24.33 -32.38
C ALA A 19 13.65 -24.74 -31.42
N ALA A 20 13.23 -26.01 -31.45
CA ALA A 20 12.25 -26.59 -30.54
C ALA A 20 12.75 -26.68 -29.06
N ASP A 21 14.04 -26.98 -28.86
CA ASP A 21 14.62 -27.12 -27.51
C ASP A 21 14.80 -25.73 -26.86
N ALA A 22 15.08 -24.69 -27.67
CA ALA A 22 15.18 -23.32 -27.21
C ALA A 22 13.83 -22.76 -26.73
N ALA A 23 12.74 -23.11 -27.41
CA ALA A 23 11.41 -22.69 -27.00
C ALA A 23 10.97 -23.35 -25.69
N ALA A 24 11.20 -24.64 -25.52
CA ALA A 24 10.90 -25.37 -24.29
C ALA A 24 11.72 -24.83 -23.11
N TRP A 25 13.00 -24.57 -23.33
CA TRP A 25 13.88 -24.00 -22.31
C TRP A 25 13.47 -22.58 -21.88
N LEU A 26 13.02 -21.71 -22.81
CA LEU A 26 12.49 -20.39 -22.47
C LEU A 26 11.23 -20.46 -21.61
N ILE A 27 10.38 -21.48 -21.81
CA ILE A 27 9.20 -21.73 -20.97
C ILE A 27 9.64 -22.11 -19.55
N GLU A 28 10.66 -22.95 -19.40
CA GLU A 28 11.22 -23.35 -18.11
C GLU A 28 11.84 -22.12 -17.39
N ALA A 29 12.60 -21.29 -18.10
CA ALA A 29 13.19 -20.07 -17.56
C ALA A 29 12.10 -19.10 -17.09
N GLU A 30 11.03 -18.95 -17.86
CA GLU A 30 9.88 -18.11 -17.45
C GLU A 30 9.20 -18.66 -16.20
N ALA A 31 8.93 -19.95 -16.15
CA ALA A 31 8.33 -20.60 -14.98
C ALA A 31 9.19 -20.40 -13.71
N ALA A 32 10.53 -20.53 -13.86
CA ALA A 32 11.48 -20.30 -12.76
C ALA A 32 11.49 -18.83 -12.30
N ALA A 33 11.48 -17.85 -13.22
CA ALA A 33 11.41 -16.44 -12.88
C ALA A 33 10.11 -16.11 -12.13
N PHE A 34 8.96 -16.58 -12.60
CA PHE A 34 7.69 -16.37 -11.92
C PHE A 34 7.58 -17.10 -10.58
N ALA A 35 8.21 -18.28 -10.45
CA ALA A 35 8.32 -18.96 -9.16
C ALA A 35 9.14 -18.13 -8.16
N ALA A 36 10.27 -17.57 -8.60
CA ALA A 36 11.10 -16.69 -7.78
C ALA A 36 10.36 -15.41 -7.36
N LEU A 37 9.63 -14.79 -8.28
CA LEU A 37 8.80 -13.61 -7.97
C LEU A 37 7.72 -13.93 -6.92
N ARG A 38 7.00 -15.05 -7.09
CA ARG A 38 5.96 -15.46 -6.11
C ARG A 38 6.54 -15.81 -4.75
N ALA A 39 7.71 -16.43 -4.72
CA ALA A 39 8.39 -16.81 -3.49
C ALA A 39 9.14 -15.63 -2.82
N GLY A 40 9.29 -14.48 -3.51
CA GLY A 40 10.10 -13.36 -3.03
C GLY A 40 11.59 -13.66 -3.01
N THR A 41 12.06 -14.53 -3.91
CA THR A 41 13.47 -14.96 -4.03
C THR A 41 14.13 -14.45 -5.32
N ALA A 42 13.70 -13.28 -5.80
CA ALA A 42 14.21 -12.67 -7.04
C ALA A 42 15.72 -12.41 -6.96
N ALA A 43 16.25 -11.99 -5.80
CA ALA A 43 17.69 -11.82 -5.58
C ALA A 43 18.51 -13.05 -5.90
N TRP A 44 17.98 -14.25 -5.61
CA TRP A 44 18.65 -15.53 -5.87
C TRP A 44 18.60 -15.93 -7.34
N ALA A 45 17.53 -15.53 -8.04
CA ALA A 45 17.37 -15.81 -9.46
C ALA A 45 18.22 -14.88 -10.35
N LEU A 46 18.41 -13.62 -9.94
CA LEU A 46 19.07 -12.58 -10.74
C LEU A 46 20.44 -13.00 -11.29
N PRO A 47 21.41 -13.58 -10.52
CA PRO A 47 22.70 -13.98 -11.06
C PRO A 47 22.61 -15.01 -12.19
N CYS A 48 21.57 -15.86 -12.16
CA CYS A 48 21.27 -16.79 -13.25
C CYS A 48 20.80 -16.03 -14.50
N PHE A 49 19.82 -15.13 -14.34
CA PHE A 49 19.25 -14.38 -15.46
C PHE A 49 20.24 -13.34 -16.04
N ASP A 50 21.19 -12.83 -15.27
CA ASP A 50 22.31 -12.05 -15.78
C ASP A 50 23.15 -12.87 -16.76
N ARG A 51 23.63 -14.06 -16.34
CA ARG A 51 24.39 -14.96 -17.19
C ARG A 51 23.60 -15.42 -18.43
N LEU A 52 22.31 -15.67 -18.29
CA LEU A 52 21.46 -16.05 -19.40
C LEU A 52 21.30 -14.90 -20.41
N SER A 53 21.10 -13.69 -19.96
CA SER A 53 21.00 -12.50 -20.82
C SER A 53 22.31 -12.18 -21.52
N ASP A 54 23.45 -12.39 -20.87
CA ASP A 54 24.79 -12.21 -21.48
C ASP A 54 25.06 -13.27 -22.55
N ARG A 55 24.63 -14.51 -22.31
CA ARG A 55 24.84 -15.61 -23.24
C ARG A 55 23.91 -15.55 -24.47
N TRP A 56 22.69 -15.08 -24.29
CA TRP A 56 21.70 -14.89 -25.36
C TRP A 56 21.23 -13.46 -25.44
N PRO A 57 22.13 -12.54 -25.85
CA PRO A 57 21.86 -11.10 -25.81
C PRO A 57 20.71 -10.67 -26.73
N ASP A 58 20.34 -11.49 -27.72
CA ASP A 58 19.24 -11.21 -28.65
C ASP A 58 17.88 -11.71 -28.16
N SER A 59 17.82 -12.37 -27.00
CA SER A 59 16.55 -12.86 -26.45
C SER A 59 15.78 -11.76 -25.74
N ALA A 60 14.81 -11.14 -26.41
CA ALA A 60 13.89 -10.17 -25.81
C ALA A 60 13.23 -10.72 -24.54
N ARG A 61 12.89 -12.01 -24.55
CA ARG A 61 12.21 -12.67 -23.43
C ARG A 61 13.08 -12.70 -22.16
N LEU A 62 14.38 -13.02 -22.28
CA LEU A 62 15.30 -13.04 -21.13
C LEU A 62 15.50 -11.66 -20.55
N HIS A 63 15.68 -10.64 -21.39
CA HIS A 63 15.77 -9.26 -20.93
C HIS A 63 14.50 -8.80 -20.19
N TRP A 64 13.32 -9.20 -20.67
CA TRP A 64 12.05 -8.89 -20.00
C TRP A 64 11.93 -9.61 -18.64
N LEU A 65 12.27 -10.90 -18.54
CA LEU A 65 12.27 -11.64 -17.27
C LEU A 65 13.27 -11.05 -16.27
N ARG A 66 14.47 -10.71 -16.74
CA ARG A 66 15.47 -10.01 -15.94
C ARG A 66 14.95 -8.66 -15.42
N ALA A 67 14.25 -7.89 -16.24
CA ALA A 67 13.65 -6.62 -15.84
C ALA A 67 12.59 -6.80 -14.74
N LEU A 68 11.78 -7.87 -14.79
CA LEU A 68 10.81 -8.18 -13.75
C LEU A 68 11.50 -8.51 -12.40
N LEU A 69 12.56 -9.31 -12.44
CA LEU A 69 13.34 -9.68 -11.26
C LEU A 69 14.03 -8.45 -10.64
N LEU A 70 14.66 -7.60 -11.47
CA LEU A 70 15.28 -6.34 -11.03
C LEU A 70 14.27 -5.36 -10.42
N ARG A 71 13.05 -5.31 -10.97
CA ARG A 71 11.96 -4.50 -10.40
C ARG A 71 11.55 -5.00 -9.03
N GLU A 72 11.41 -6.32 -8.84
CA GLU A 72 11.11 -6.92 -7.53
C GLU A 72 12.19 -6.59 -6.50
N GLU A 73 13.47 -6.59 -6.90
CA GLU A 73 14.62 -6.18 -6.08
C GLU A 73 14.78 -4.65 -5.98
N GLN A 74 13.75 -3.89 -6.37
CA GLN A 74 13.69 -2.43 -6.28
C GLN A 74 14.84 -1.71 -6.99
N SER A 75 15.50 -2.38 -7.93
CA SER A 75 16.55 -1.86 -8.81
C SER A 75 15.95 -1.26 -10.08
N HIS A 76 15.05 -0.27 -9.93
CA HIS A 76 14.18 0.23 -11.00
C HIS A 76 14.94 0.77 -12.21
N GLU A 77 16.09 1.45 -12.03
CA GLU A 77 16.90 1.95 -13.15
C GLU A 77 17.52 0.80 -13.97
N ALA A 78 17.98 -0.25 -13.30
CA ALA A 78 18.50 -1.44 -13.98
C ALA A 78 17.35 -2.21 -14.67
N ALA A 79 16.19 -2.31 -14.01
CA ALA A 79 14.99 -2.88 -14.59
C ALA A 79 14.54 -2.14 -15.86
N LEU A 80 14.55 -0.81 -15.84
CA LEU A 80 14.19 0.02 -16.99
C LEU A 80 15.14 -0.22 -18.16
N ARG A 81 16.47 -0.28 -17.92
CA ARG A 81 17.44 -0.61 -18.96
C ARG A 81 17.19 -2.00 -19.54
N ALA A 82 16.95 -3.00 -18.72
CA ALA A 82 16.67 -4.35 -19.19
C ALA A 82 15.36 -4.44 -19.99
N ALA A 83 14.31 -3.74 -19.57
CA ALA A 83 13.05 -3.65 -20.33
C ALA A 83 13.23 -2.94 -21.68
N GLN A 84 14.05 -1.90 -21.74
CA GLN A 84 14.42 -1.24 -23.01
C GLN A 84 15.20 -2.16 -23.95
N GLU A 85 16.06 -3.05 -23.41
CA GLU A 85 16.73 -4.08 -24.19
C GLU A 85 15.71 -5.07 -24.79
N ALA A 86 14.70 -5.47 -24.01
CA ALA A 86 13.65 -6.35 -24.51
C ALA A 86 12.87 -5.70 -25.66
N VAL A 87 12.49 -4.44 -25.54
CA VAL A 87 11.75 -3.71 -26.59
C VAL A 87 12.60 -3.48 -27.84
N ARG A 88 13.91 -3.21 -27.69
CA ARG A 88 14.79 -3.08 -28.87
C ARG A 88 14.84 -4.35 -29.73
N ARG A 89 14.61 -5.51 -29.15
CA ARG A 89 14.64 -6.82 -29.83
C ARG A 89 13.26 -7.29 -30.30
N ALA A 90 12.20 -6.84 -29.62
CA ALA A 90 10.81 -7.15 -29.96
C ALA A 90 9.95 -5.89 -29.70
N ALA A 91 9.89 -5.00 -30.67
CA ALA A 91 9.20 -3.72 -30.55
C ALA A 91 7.66 -3.88 -30.44
N ASP A 92 7.14 -5.01 -30.89
CA ASP A 92 5.73 -5.39 -30.88
C ASP A 92 5.33 -6.27 -29.66
N ASP A 93 6.25 -6.53 -28.73
CA ASP A 93 5.90 -7.21 -27.48
C ASP A 93 5.19 -6.25 -26.51
N ALA A 94 3.87 -6.39 -26.42
CA ALA A 94 3.02 -5.58 -25.53
C ALA A 94 3.46 -5.64 -24.06
N ARG A 95 3.98 -6.78 -23.60
CA ARG A 95 4.41 -6.97 -22.19
C ARG A 95 5.68 -6.18 -21.88
N ALA A 96 6.63 -6.16 -22.82
CA ALA A 96 7.86 -5.39 -22.68
C ALA A 96 7.57 -3.88 -22.71
N GLN A 97 6.68 -3.43 -23.62
CA GLN A 97 6.21 -2.05 -23.68
C GLN A 97 5.46 -1.65 -22.38
N ALA A 98 4.58 -2.52 -21.89
CA ALA A 98 3.86 -2.32 -20.62
C ALA A 98 4.82 -2.18 -19.44
N LEU A 99 5.88 -2.98 -19.38
CA LEU A 99 6.86 -2.93 -18.31
C LEU A 99 7.68 -1.62 -18.33
N ILE A 100 8.05 -1.11 -19.52
CA ILE A 100 8.68 0.22 -19.64
C ILE A 100 7.75 1.29 -19.10
N ALA A 101 6.47 1.30 -19.53
CA ALA A 101 5.48 2.27 -19.08
C ALA A 101 5.32 2.22 -17.55
N GLN A 102 5.23 1.03 -16.97
CA GLN A 102 5.10 0.83 -15.54
C GLN A 102 6.35 1.32 -14.77
N LEU A 103 7.56 0.99 -15.23
CA LEU A 103 8.81 1.41 -14.59
C LEU A 103 9.01 2.92 -14.68
N ARG A 104 8.64 3.55 -15.80
CA ARG A 104 8.68 5.01 -15.93
C ARG A 104 7.69 5.66 -14.96
N TYR A 105 6.47 5.13 -14.86
CA TYR A 105 5.47 5.60 -13.91
C TYR A 105 5.95 5.50 -12.45
N GLU A 106 6.49 4.36 -12.05
CA GLU A 106 7.01 4.11 -10.69
C GLU A 106 8.21 5.00 -10.35
N THR A 107 9.04 5.31 -11.34
CA THR A 107 10.21 6.18 -11.16
C THR A 107 9.91 7.67 -11.34
N GLY A 108 8.65 8.06 -11.40
CA GLY A 108 8.21 9.45 -11.47
C GLY A 108 8.42 10.12 -12.83
N ARG A 109 8.74 9.35 -13.87
CA ARG A 109 8.85 9.84 -15.25
C ARG A 109 7.47 9.94 -15.89
N THR A 110 7.37 10.72 -16.97
CA THR A 110 6.18 10.69 -17.84
C THR A 110 6.01 9.30 -18.44
N ALA A 111 4.80 8.76 -18.45
CA ALA A 111 4.51 7.38 -18.85
C ALA A 111 3.18 7.22 -19.64
N ALA A 112 2.35 8.26 -19.71
CA ALA A 112 1.05 8.16 -20.39
C ALA A 112 1.18 7.77 -21.86
N ALA A 113 2.18 8.31 -22.57
CA ALA A 113 2.45 7.97 -23.96
C ALA A 113 2.97 6.54 -24.13
N ASP A 114 3.77 6.03 -23.16
CA ASP A 114 4.30 4.65 -23.18
C ASP A 114 3.15 3.66 -22.93
N PHE A 115 2.25 3.93 -21.96
CA PHE A 115 1.03 3.13 -21.79
C PHE A 115 0.14 3.16 -23.02
N ALA A 116 -0.01 4.32 -23.70
CA ALA A 116 -0.76 4.41 -24.95
C ALA A 116 -0.11 3.56 -26.06
N ALA A 117 1.23 3.49 -26.11
CA ALA A 117 1.94 2.63 -27.05
C ALA A 117 1.68 1.15 -26.77
N ALA A 118 1.80 0.72 -25.52
CA ALA A 118 1.49 -0.64 -25.10
C ALA A 118 0.03 -1.03 -25.42
N ARG A 119 -0.91 -0.11 -25.19
CA ARG A 119 -2.34 -0.32 -25.50
C ARG A 119 -2.62 -0.47 -27.00
N ARG A 120 -1.85 0.10 -27.90
CA ARG A 120 -2.03 -0.16 -29.34
C ARG A 120 -1.77 -1.62 -29.70
N LEU A 121 -0.92 -2.30 -28.94
CA LEU A 121 -0.60 -3.72 -29.09
C LEU A 121 -1.59 -4.64 -28.35
N ALA A 122 -2.17 -4.16 -27.24
CA ALA A 122 -3.14 -4.88 -26.43
C ALA A 122 -4.28 -3.93 -25.98
N PRO A 123 -5.21 -3.55 -26.89
CA PRO A 123 -6.18 -2.48 -26.64
C PRO A 123 -7.18 -2.79 -25.52
N ASP A 124 -7.43 -4.07 -25.28
CA ASP A 124 -8.42 -4.55 -24.31
C ASP A 124 -7.85 -4.89 -22.93
N ASP A 125 -6.56 -4.70 -22.73
CA ASP A 125 -5.92 -4.98 -21.45
C ASP A 125 -6.36 -3.94 -20.38
N PRO A 126 -7.10 -4.37 -19.32
CA PRO A 126 -7.60 -3.45 -18.31
C PRO A 126 -6.48 -2.86 -17.46
N GLY A 127 -5.35 -3.56 -17.31
CA GLY A 127 -4.17 -3.07 -16.60
C GLY A 127 -3.54 -1.88 -17.32
N LEU A 128 -3.43 -1.95 -18.65
CA LEU A 128 -2.90 -0.85 -19.47
C LEU A 128 -3.84 0.36 -19.50
N ILE A 129 -5.17 0.14 -19.51
CA ILE A 129 -6.15 1.23 -19.43
C ILE A 129 -6.01 1.96 -18.09
N ARG A 130 -5.95 1.23 -16.98
CA ARG A 130 -5.73 1.80 -15.64
C ARG A 130 -4.38 2.51 -15.53
N GLY A 131 -3.31 1.87 -16.02
CA GLY A 131 -1.98 2.44 -16.01
C GLY A 131 -1.91 3.76 -16.77
N GLN A 132 -2.50 3.83 -17.97
CA GLN A 132 -2.55 5.07 -18.75
C GLN A 132 -3.38 6.15 -18.05
N ALA A 133 -4.52 5.81 -17.46
CA ALA A 133 -5.34 6.77 -16.73
C ALA A 133 -4.60 7.31 -15.50
N GLY A 134 -3.90 6.45 -14.75
CA GLY A 134 -3.06 6.87 -13.63
C GLY A 134 -1.91 7.78 -14.07
N ALA A 135 -1.24 7.45 -15.17
CA ALA A 135 -0.16 8.27 -15.72
C ALA A 135 -0.65 9.64 -16.18
N LEU A 136 -1.78 9.71 -16.90
CA LEU A 136 -2.40 10.98 -17.30
C LEU A 136 -2.76 11.84 -16.09
N ALA A 137 -3.36 11.26 -15.06
CA ALA A 137 -3.70 12.00 -13.85
C ALA A 137 -2.44 12.54 -13.14
N ALA A 138 -1.38 11.73 -13.07
CA ALA A 138 -0.10 12.10 -12.48
C ALA A 138 0.67 13.17 -13.29
N GLU A 139 0.37 13.29 -14.59
CA GLU A 139 0.91 14.30 -15.50
C GLU A 139 0.03 15.56 -15.56
N GLY A 140 -1.02 15.65 -14.70
CA GLY A 140 -1.93 16.79 -14.62
C GLY A 140 -3.11 16.73 -15.59
N GLU A 141 -3.25 15.65 -16.36
CA GLU A 141 -4.30 15.45 -17.36
C GLU A 141 -5.51 14.68 -16.82
N GLY A 142 -6.00 15.09 -15.64
CA GLY A 142 -7.08 14.38 -14.94
C GLY A 142 -8.36 14.23 -15.76
N ALA A 143 -8.74 15.25 -16.54
CA ALA A 143 -9.91 15.15 -17.43
C ALA A 143 -9.71 14.09 -18.52
N GLY A 144 -8.52 13.98 -19.10
CA GLY A 144 -8.17 12.95 -20.08
C GLY A 144 -8.19 11.56 -19.47
N ALA A 145 -7.70 11.41 -18.24
CA ALA A 145 -7.71 10.17 -17.47
C ALA A 145 -9.14 9.66 -17.24
N LEU A 146 -10.04 10.53 -16.80
CA LEU A 146 -11.45 10.20 -16.57
C LEU A 146 -12.18 9.86 -17.87
N ALA A 147 -11.98 10.65 -18.94
CA ALA A 147 -12.57 10.37 -20.24
C ALA A 147 -12.10 9.04 -20.85
N LEU A 148 -10.85 8.62 -20.59
CA LEU A 148 -10.34 7.31 -20.97
C LEU A 148 -11.09 6.18 -20.28
N LEU A 149 -11.24 6.29 -18.95
CA LEU A 149 -11.97 5.30 -18.15
C LEU A 149 -13.46 5.27 -18.50
N ASP A 150 -14.11 6.43 -18.67
CA ASP A 150 -15.52 6.50 -19.01
C ASP A 150 -15.82 5.80 -20.36
N ARG A 151 -14.95 5.95 -21.37
CA ARG A 151 -15.07 5.19 -22.62
C ARG A 151 -14.92 3.68 -22.41
N ALA A 152 -13.90 3.26 -21.69
CA ALA A 152 -13.68 1.83 -21.43
C ALA A 152 -14.81 1.19 -20.60
N LEU A 153 -15.42 1.95 -19.70
CA LEU A 153 -16.56 1.52 -18.89
C LEU A 153 -17.88 1.51 -19.66
N ALA A 154 -18.04 2.37 -20.66
CA ALA A 154 -19.20 2.32 -21.57
C ALA A 154 -19.23 0.99 -22.35
N ASP A 155 -18.07 0.52 -22.82
CA ASP A 155 -17.93 -0.76 -23.52
C ASP A 155 -18.02 -1.96 -22.55
N ARG A 156 -17.61 -1.78 -21.30
CA ARG A 156 -17.51 -2.84 -20.26
C ARG A 156 -18.08 -2.35 -18.93
N PRO A 157 -19.40 -2.13 -18.82
CA PRO A 157 -20.02 -1.60 -17.59
C PRO A 157 -19.84 -2.52 -16.38
N GLY A 158 -19.67 -3.83 -16.60
CA GLY A 158 -19.39 -4.83 -15.56
C GLY A 158 -17.96 -4.91 -15.08
N TRP A 159 -17.05 -4.05 -15.56
CA TRP A 159 -15.66 -4.04 -15.08
C TRP A 159 -15.54 -3.34 -13.71
N VAL A 160 -15.66 -4.15 -12.66
CA VAL A 160 -15.76 -3.71 -11.25
C VAL A 160 -14.55 -2.87 -10.82
N GLU A 161 -13.33 -3.34 -11.10
CA GLU A 161 -12.09 -2.64 -10.73
C GLU A 161 -11.95 -1.32 -11.47
N GLY A 162 -12.44 -1.26 -12.70
CA GLY A 162 -12.48 -0.03 -13.50
C GLY A 162 -13.41 1.01 -12.90
N GLN A 163 -14.61 0.60 -12.45
CA GLN A 163 -15.57 1.48 -11.75
C GLN A 163 -14.97 2.04 -10.46
N ALA A 164 -14.37 1.18 -9.63
CA ALA A 164 -13.73 1.59 -8.39
C ALA A 164 -12.55 2.56 -8.63
N TYR A 165 -11.74 2.28 -9.64
CA TYR A 165 -10.61 3.14 -10.00
C TYR A 165 -11.06 4.50 -10.54
N ARG A 166 -12.09 4.51 -11.38
CA ARG A 166 -12.71 5.74 -11.90
C ARG A 166 -13.25 6.61 -10.78
N ALA A 167 -13.96 6.02 -9.80
CA ALA A 167 -14.47 6.74 -8.64
C ALA A 167 -13.34 7.36 -7.80
N THR A 168 -12.27 6.59 -7.58
CA THR A 168 -11.08 7.06 -6.86
C THR A 168 -10.41 8.22 -7.60
N LEU A 169 -10.13 8.09 -8.90
CA LEU A 169 -9.55 9.17 -9.71
C LEU A 169 -10.45 10.40 -9.77
N GLY A 170 -11.78 10.22 -9.86
CA GLY A 170 -12.73 11.32 -9.81
C GLY A 170 -12.58 12.17 -8.56
N ARG A 171 -12.43 11.52 -7.40
CA ARG A 171 -12.17 12.19 -6.12
C ARG A 171 -10.82 12.94 -6.13
N LEU A 172 -9.76 12.29 -6.58
CA LEU A 172 -8.42 12.90 -6.67
C LEU A 172 -8.37 14.09 -7.63
N CYS A 173 -9.16 14.04 -8.72
CA CYS A 173 -9.31 15.13 -9.68
C CYS A 173 -10.34 16.20 -9.25
N GLY A 174 -10.89 16.12 -8.05
CA GLY A 174 -11.77 17.14 -7.48
C GLY A 174 -13.24 17.07 -7.90
N ILE A 175 -13.70 15.96 -8.47
CA ILE A 175 -15.14 15.74 -8.68
C ILE A 175 -15.77 15.49 -7.31
N LYS A 176 -16.75 16.31 -6.93
CA LYS A 176 -17.42 16.19 -5.63
C LYS A 176 -18.86 15.71 -5.81
N GLY A 177 -19.26 14.71 -4.98
CA GLY A 177 -20.63 14.24 -4.84
C GLY A 177 -21.17 13.39 -5.99
N ARG A 178 -20.34 13.07 -6.99
CA ARG A 178 -20.66 12.20 -8.13
C ARG A 178 -19.53 11.26 -8.51
N GLU A 179 -18.59 11.05 -7.59
CA GLU A 179 -17.39 10.25 -7.83
C GLU A 179 -17.75 8.82 -8.24
N ASP A 180 -18.78 8.26 -7.62
CA ASP A 180 -19.29 6.90 -7.80
C ASP A 180 -20.48 6.78 -8.79
N GLY A 181 -20.79 7.84 -9.54
CA GLY A 181 -21.89 7.83 -10.52
C GLY A 181 -21.78 6.72 -11.59
N GLY A 182 -20.56 6.28 -11.88
CA GLY A 182 -20.31 5.13 -12.76
C GLY A 182 -20.88 3.81 -12.22
N PHE A 183 -20.81 3.58 -10.91
CA PHE A 183 -21.41 2.41 -10.27
C PHE A 183 -22.95 2.41 -10.42
N ALA A 184 -23.59 3.56 -10.21
CA ALA A 184 -25.03 3.67 -10.35
C ALA A 184 -25.49 3.35 -11.79
N ALA A 185 -24.80 3.90 -12.79
CA ALA A 185 -25.07 3.63 -14.19
C ALA A 185 -24.84 2.15 -14.56
N ALA A 186 -23.73 1.55 -14.08
CA ALA A 186 -23.42 0.15 -14.32
C ALA A 186 -24.44 -0.80 -13.66
N ALA A 187 -24.86 -0.51 -12.42
CA ALA A 187 -25.86 -1.27 -11.71
C ALA A 187 -27.25 -1.18 -12.38
N ALA A 188 -27.61 -0.04 -12.96
CA ALA A 188 -28.83 0.09 -13.75
C ALA A 188 -28.83 -0.78 -15.02
N LEU A 189 -27.66 -0.90 -15.69
CA LEU A 189 -27.50 -1.77 -16.87
C LEU A 189 -27.40 -3.26 -16.51
N GLN A 190 -26.85 -3.59 -15.34
CA GLN A 190 -26.61 -4.95 -14.88
C GLN A 190 -27.15 -5.16 -13.45
N PRO A 191 -28.47 -5.04 -13.22
CA PRO A 191 -29.05 -5.00 -11.87
C PRO A 191 -28.81 -6.28 -11.03
N ARG A 192 -28.58 -7.41 -11.71
CA ARG A 192 -28.29 -8.70 -11.04
C ARG A 192 -26.79 -8.97 -10.83
N ASN A 193 -25.91 -8.04 -11.20
CA ASN A 193 -24.47 -8.18 -10.97
C ASN A 193 -24.11 -7.81 -9.54
N LEU A 194 -24.13 -8.80 -8.66
CA LEU A 194 -23.85 -8.63 -7.23
C LEU A 194 -22.45 -8.03 -6.98
N ALA A 195 -21.46 -8.37 -7.81
CA ALA A 195 -20.08 -7.85 -7.64
C ALA A 195 -20.02 -6.32 -7.79
N LEU A 196 -20.80 -5.73 -8.71
CA LEU A 196 -20.92 -4.27 -8.86
C LEU A 196 -21.53 -3.63 -7.61
N TRP A 197 -22.63 -4.22 -7.08
CA TRP A 197 -23.27 -3.71 -5.87
C TRP A 197 -22.32 -3.76 -4.67
N MET A 198 -21.60 -4.86 -4.48
CA MET A 198 -20.65 -5.00 -3.36
C MET A 198 -19.47 -4.04 -3.51
N ALA A 199 -18.93 -3.85 -4.71
CA ALA A 199 -17.87 -2.88 -4.94
C ALA A 199 -18.33 -1.43 -4.68
N TRP A 200 -19.55 -1.09 -5.08
CA TRP A 200 -20.14 0.22 -4.80
C TRP A 200 -20.36 0.42 -3.29
N PHE A 201 -20.93 -0.59 -2.61
CA PHE A 201 -21.06 -0.61 -1.15
C PHE A 201 -19.71 -0.37 -0.46
N HIS A 202 -18.67 -1.14 -0.82
CA HIS A 202 -17.34 -0.98 -0.23
C HIS A 202 -16.72 0.38 -0.51
N TRP A 203 -16.94 0.95 -1.70
CA TRP A 203 -16.45 2.30 -2.01
C TRP A 203 -17.10 3.35 -1.09
N ARG A 204 -18.43 3.28 -0.86
CA ARG A 204 -19.16 4.15 0.07
C ARG A 204 -18.67 3.95 1.52
N ALA A 205 -18.50 2.70 1.94
CA ALA A 205 -18.00 2.37 3.28
C ALA A 205 -16.58 2.93 3.51
N LYS A 206 -15.69 2.81 2.53
CA LYS A 206 -14.32 3.37 2.57
C LYS A 206 -14.32 4.90 2.72
N THR A 207 -15.26 5.58 2.10
CA THR A 207 -15.42 7.03 2.25
C THR A 207 -16.16 7.42 3.54
N LYS A 208 -16.53 6.43 4.38
CA LYS A 208 -17.35 6.59 5.60
C LYS A 208 -18.73 7.21 5.32
N ASP A 209 -19.22 7.09 4.09
CA ASP A 209 -20.60 7.43 3.73
C ASP A 209 -21.52 6.26 4.09
N TRP A 210 -21.79 6.12 5.39
CA TRP A 210 -22.60 5.01 5.92
C TRP A 210 -24.06 5.06 5.45
N ALA A 211 -24.63 6.26 5.26
CA ALA A 211 -25.97 6.43 4.72
C ALA A 211 -26.04 5.94 3.27
N GLY A 212 -25.12 6.39 2.41
CA GLY A 212 -25.02 5.92 1.04
C GLY A 212 -24.73 4.42 0.92
N ALA A 213 -23.87 3.88 1.81
CA ALA A 213 -23.60 2.44 1.86
C ALA A 213 -24.86 1.63 2.18
N ARG A 214 -25.68 2.10 3.12
CA ARG A 214 -26.99 1.48 3.47
C ARG A 214 -27.93 1.50 2.29
N ASP A 215 -28.05 2.63 1.59
CA ASP A 215 -28.93 2.75 0.41
C ASP A 215 -28.50 1.83 -0.72
N VAL A 216 -27.19 1.71 -0.98
CA VAL A 216 -26.65 0.76 -1.97
C VAL A 216 -26.98 -0.67 -1.58
N LEU A 217 -26.80 -1.05 -0.31
CA LEU A 217 -27.09 -2.39 0.17
C LEU A 217 -28.57 -2.74 0.07
N ALA A 218 -29.46 -1.78 0.38
CA ALA A 218 -30.89 -1.96 0.21
C ALA A 218 -31.31 -2.14 -1.27
N GLN A 219 -30.65 -1.42 -2.19
CA GLN A 219 -30.86 -1.60 -3.63
C GLN A 219 -30.35 -2.96 -4.10
N ALA A 220 -29.14 -3.37 -3.64
CA ALA A 220 -28.57 -4.67 -3.96
C ALA A 220 -29.51 -5.82 -3.54
N ARG A 221 -30.08 -5.74 -2.33
CA ARG A 221 -31.04 -6.73 -1.83
C ARG A 221 -32.30 -6.82 -2.69
N ARG A 222 -32.85 -5.68 -3.13
CA ARG A 222 -34.02 -5.67 -4.04
C ARG A 222 -33.71 -6.28 -5.40
N ALA A 223 -32.49 -6.08 -5.91
CA ALA A 223 -32.10 -6.51 -7.26
C ALA A 223 -31.58 -7.96 -7.32
N CYS A 224 -30.87 -8.41 -6.27
CA CYS A 224 -30.19 -9.71 -6.22
C CYS A 224 -30.80 -10.70 -5.20
N GLY A 225 -31.76 -10.26 -4.37
CA GLY A 225 -32.29 -11.08 -3.27
C GLY A 225 -31.36 -11.15 -2.06
N ASP A 226 -31.63 -12.09 -1.16
CA ASP A 226 -30.85 -12.31 0.07
C ASP A 226 -29.63 -13.20 -0.19
N ALA A 227 -28.63 -12.62 -0.87
CA ALA A 227 -27.37 -13.30 -1.09
C ALA A 227 -26.46 -13.23 0.17
N PRO A 228 -25.65 -14.27 0.48
CA PRO A 228 -24.76 -14.26 1.65
C PRO A 228 -23.83 -13.06 1.74
N ALA A 229 -23.33 -12.55 0.61
CA ALA A 229 -22.49 -11.36 0.57
C ALA A 229 -23.23 -10.10 1.03
N ILE A 230 -24.54 -10.00 0.80
CA ILE A 230 -25.38 -8.87 1.26
C ILE A 230 -25.58 -8.95 2.78
N GLU A 231 -25.73 -10.14 3.33
CA GLU A 231 -25.82 -10.36 4.79
C GLU A 231 -24.49 -9.95 5.47
N VAL A 232 -23.37 -10.45 4.98
CA VAL A 232 -22.02 -10.09 5.46
C VAL A 232 -21.79 -8.58 5.38
N ALA A 233 -22.16 -7.94 4.27
CA ALA A 233 -22.07 -6.49 4.12
C ALA A 233 -22.97 -5.74 5.11
N GLY A 234 -24.14 -6.29 5.44
CA GLY A 234 -25.05 -5.74 6.45
C GLY A 234 -24.45 -5.79 7.87
N LEU A 235 -23.84 -6.91 8.24
CA LEU A 235 -23.11 -7.05 9.51
C LEU A 235 -21.93 -6.07 9.60
N TYR A 236 -21.14 -6.02 8.53
CA TYR A 236 -20.02 -5.07 8.43
C TYR A 236 -20.52 -3.62 8.60
N LEU A 237 -21.57 -3.24 7.88
CA LEU A 237 -22.16 -1.90 7.97
C LEU A 237 -22.62 -1.58 9.40
N ALA A 238 -23.39 -2.47 10.02
CA ALA A 238 -23.91 -2.26 11.38
C ALA A 238 -22.77 -2.12 12.40
N ALA A 239 -21.71 -2.92 12.27
CA ALA A 239 -20.55 -2.86 13.14
C ALA A 239 -19.75 -1.58 12.93
N GLU A 240 -19.37 -1.25 11.68
CA GLU A 240 -18.43 -0.18 11.38
C GLU A 240 -19.04 1.23 11.42
N SER A 241 -20.35 1.37 11.18
CA SER A 241 -21.05 2.65 11.35
C SER A 241 -21.20 3.07 12.83
N GLY A 242 -21.01 2.13 13.77
CA GLY A 242 -21.24 2.35 15.20
C GLY A 242 -22.72 2.28 15.63
N GLU A 243 -23.64 2.03 14.71
CA GLU A 243 -25.09 1.98 15.02
C GLU A 243 -25.52 0.80 15.89
N ALA A 244 -24.68 -0.23 15.96
CA ALA A 244 -24.96 -1.44 16.74
C ALA A 244 -24.12 -1.55 18.03
N GLN A 245 -23.56 -0.45 18.53
CA GLN A 245 -22.69 -0.47 19.72
C GLN A 245 -23.40 -0.94 21.00
N ASP A 246 -24.73 -0.95 21.03
CA ASP A 246 -25.57 -1.48 22.09
C ASP A 246 -25.96 -2.96 21.89
N ARG A 247 -25.45 -3.60 20.83
CA ARG A 247 -25.72 -4.98 20.45
C ARG A 247 -24.46 -5.84 20.47
N PRO A 248 -23.98 -6.25 21.66
CA PRO A 248 -22.77 -7.09 21.76
C PRO A 248 -22.94 -8.46 21.10
N ASP A 249 -24.17 -8.87 20.85
CA ASP A 249 -24.61 -10.13 20.21
C ASP A 249 -24.70 -10.03 18.67
N LEU A 250 -24.36 -8.90 18.06
CA LEU A 250 -24.54 -8.64 16.62
C LEU A 250 -24.06 -9.78 15.71
N PHE A 251 -22.99 -10.44 16.08
CA PHE A 251 -22.38 -11.52 15.31
C PHE A 251 -22.75 -12.94 15.81
N ASP A 252 -23.57 -13.06 16.85
CA ASP A 252 -23.93 -14.36 17.40
C ASP A 252 -24.84 -15.11 16.41
N GLY A 253 -24.59 -16.40 16.25
CA GLY A 253 -25.31 -17.23 15.28
C GLY A 253 -24.86 -17.10 13.82
N HIS A 254 -23.95 -16.18 13.51
CA HIS A 254 -23.34 -16.10 12.19
C HIS A 254 -22.09 -16.98 12.15
N ALA A 255 -22.00 -17.83 11.10
CA ALA A 255 -20.83 -18.67 10.92
C ALA A 255 -19.57 -17.80 10.82
N ALA A 256 -18.49 -18.25 11.46
CA ALA A 256 -17.20 -17.59 11.34
C ALA A 256 -16.85 -17.43 9.85
N SER A 257 -16.90 -16.21 9.36
CA SER A 257 -16.47 -15.90 8.00
C SER A 257 -14.96 -16.06 7.92
N GLY A 258 -14.46 -16.69 6.87
CA GLY A 258 -13.02 -16.65 6.56
C GLY A 258 -12.55 -15.29 6.05
N ASP A 259 -13.42 -14.27 5.98
CA ASP A 259 -13.10 -12.92 5.52
C ASP A 259 -12.41 -12.10 6.62
N PRO A 260 -11.12 -11.74 6.44
CA PRO A 260 -10.38 -10.98 7.45
C PRO A 260 -10.97 -9.61 7.76
N GLY A 261 -11.65 -8.97 6.79
CA GLY A 261 -12.30 -7.67 6.97
C GLY A 261 -13.48 -7.75 7.92
N LEU A 262 -14.34 -8.80 7.78
CA LEU A 262 -15.44 -9.03 8.71
C LEU A 262 -14.96 -9.42 10.10
N MET A 263 -13.90 -10.26 10.18
CA MET A 263 -13.31 -10.64 11.46
C MET A 263 -12.73 -9.42 12.19
N LEU A 264 -12.11 -8.50 11.45
CA LEU A 264 -11.63 -7.24 12.00
C LEU A 264 -12.78 -6.35 12.49
N ALA A 265 -13.89 -6.30 11.74
CA ALA A 265 -15.10 -5.60 12.16
C ALA A 265 -15.69 -6.18 13.46
N GLN A 266 -15.64 -7.50 13.65
CA GLN A 266 -16.04 -8.14 14.92
C GLN A 266 -15.16 -7.69 16.10
N VAL A 267 -13.84 -7.66 15.93
CA VAL A 267 -12.90 -7.18 16.96
C VAL A 267 -13.20 -5.72 17.33
N ARG A 268 -13.36 -4.86 16.33
CA ARG A 268 -13.68 -3.43 16.51
C ARG A 268 -15.03 -3.25 17.21
N HIS A 269 -16.01 -4.04 16.82
CA HIS A 269 -17.35 -4.03 17.44
C HIS A 269 -17.27 -4.43 18.91
N ALA A 270 -16.56 -5.51 19.25
CA ALA A 270 -16.37 -5.93 20.63
C ALA A 270 -15.71 -4.83 21.49
N LEU A 271 -14.71 -4.11 20.94
CA LEU A 271 -14.10 -2.98 21.61
C LEU A 271 -15.10 -1.83 21.84
N ARG A 272 -15.91 -1.46 20.83
CA ARG A 272 -16.96 -0.43 20.96
C ARG A 272 -18.02 -0.79 21.98
N CYS A 273 -18.32 -2.08 22.13
CA CYS A 273 -19.25 -2.59 23.14
C CYS A 273 -18.63 -2.70 24.56
N GLY A 274 -17.38 -2.28 24.77
CA GLY A 274 -16.70 -2.35 26.06
C GLY A 274 -16.34 -3.79 26.48
N ALA A 275 -16.12 -4.69 25.51
CA ALA A 275 -15.74 -6.09 25.74
C ALA A 275 -14.29 -6.39 25.24
N PRO A 276 -13.25 -5.81 25.88
CA PRO A 276 -11.87 -5.98 25.45
C PRO A 276 -11.34 -7.42 25.57
N ASP A 277 -11.86 -8.21 26.48
CA ASP A 277 -11.58 -9.64 26.64
C ASP A 277 -12.07 -10.45 25.42
N ARG A 278 -13.31 -10.20 24.96
CA ARG A 278 -13.84 -10.79 23.72
C ARG A 278 -13.02 -10.34 22.50
N ALA A 279 -12.69 -9.05 22.40
CA ALA A 279 -11.87 -8.52 21.32
C ALA A 279 -10.48 -9.17 21.28
N ALA A 280 -9.83 -9.34 22.46
CA ALA A 280 -8.55 -10.02 22.57
C ALA A 280 -8.65 -11.48 22.11
N GLY A 281 -9.66 -12.20 22.52
CA GLY A 281 -9.90 -13.60 22.12
C GLY A 281 -10.08 -13.76 20.60
N LEU A 282 -10.91 -12.90 19.99
CA LEU A 282 -11.16 -12.87 18.54
C LEU A 282 -9.86 -12.54 17.76
N ALA A 283 -9.14 -11.52 18.18
CA ALA A 283 -7.89 -11.12 17.53
C ALA A 283 -6.78 -12.16 17.69
N TRP A 284 -6.65 -12.76 18.89
CA TRP A 284 -5.64 -13.79 19.16
C TRP A 284 -5.84 -15.04 18.29
N ALA A 285 -7.09 -15.43 18.02
CA ALA A 285 -7.40 -16.55 17.14
C ALA A 285 -6.87 -16.36 15.70
N GLN A 286 -6.53 -15.12 15.30
CA GLN A 286 -6.04 -14.80 13.96
C GLN A 286 -4.51 -14.74 13.86
N ILE A 287 -3.78 -14.80 14.96
CA ILE A 287 -2.32 -14.59 14.96
C ILE A 287 -1.57 -15.68 14.20
N GLY A 288 -2.11 -16.89 14.13
CA GLY A 288 -1.55 -17.98 13.32
C GLY A 288 -1.92 -17.96 11.82
N THR A 289 -2.65 -16.95 11.36
CA THR A 289 -3.12 -16.85 9.97
C THR A 289 -2.30 -15.84 9.16
N PRO A 290 -2.38 -15.86 7.82
CA PRO A 290 -1.78 -14.82 6.98
C PRO A 290 -2.29 -13.39 7.26
N ALA A 291 -3.42 -13.25 7.96
CA ALA A 291 -4.01 -11.97 8.33
C ALA A 291 -3.52 -11.42 9.68
N ALA A 292 -2.60 -12.10 10.37
CA ALA A 292 -2.13 -11.76 11.72
C ALA A 292 -1.76 -10.27 11.89
N SER A 293 -1.12 -9.67 10.88
CA SER A 293 -0.71 -8.26 10.93
C SER A 293 -1.87 -7.26 11.11
N LEU A 294 -3.08 -7.62 10.70
CA LEU A 294 -4.28 -6.81 10.91
C LEU A 294 -4.72 -6.77 12.38
N PHE A 295 -4.39 -7.80 13.16
CA PHE A 295 -4.96 -8.04 14.48
C PHE A 295 -4.03 -7.64 15.64
N TRP A 296 -2.71 -7.65 15.44
CA TRP A 296 -1.75 -7.23 16.44
C TRP A 296 -2.02 -5.83 17.04
N PRO A 297 -2.37 -4.80 16.24
CA PRO A 297 -2.69 -3.49 16.80
C PRO A 297 -3.88 -3.51 17.76
N TYR A 298 -4.89 -4.36 17.49
CA TYR A 298 -6.07 -4.48 18.34
C TYR A 298 -5.81 -5.31 19.59
N LEU A 299 -4.88 -6.25 19.55
CA LEU A 299 -4.39 -6.94 20.75
C LEU A 299 -3.72 -5.96 21.71
N SER A 300 -2.88 -5.04 21.20
CA SER A 300 -2.30 -3.97 22.03
C SER A 300 -3.38 -3.18 22.76
N LEU A 301 -4.41 -2.69 22.05
CA LEU A 301 -5.51 -1.94 22.67
C LEU A 301 -6.26 -2.77 23.71
N SER A 302 -6.61 -4.02 23.36
CA SER A 302 -7.37 -4.91 24.23
C SER A 302 -6.61 -5.24 25.52
N TRP A 303 -5.33 -5.59 25.40
CA TRP A 303 -4.48 -5.92 26.55
C TRP A 303 -4.23 -4.71 27.46
N ARG A 304 -4.05 -3.52 26.88
CA ARG A 304 -3.93 -2.28 27.65
C ARG A 304 -5.20 -1.96 28.45
N LEU A 305 -6.39 -2.16 27.85
CA LEU A 305 -7.68 -1.97 28.53
C LEU A 305 -7.88 -2.98 29.67
N LEU A 306 -7.34 -4.18 29.52
CA LEU A 306 -7.42 -5.24 30.53
C LEU A 306 -6.32 -5.15 31.61
N GLY A 307 -5.32 -4.28 31.44
CA GLY A 307 -4.13 -4.26 32.30
C GLY A 307 -3.26 -5.52 32.16
N ASP A 308 -3.27 -6.17 31.02
CA ASP A 308 -2.54 -7.40 30.72
C ASP A 308 -1.08 -7.09 30.36
N ASP A 309 -0.13 -7.75 31.01
CA ASP A 309 1.33 -7.53 30.82
C ASP A 309 1.81 -7.80 29.39
N ARG A 310 1.05 -8.56 28.60
CA ARG A 310 1.33 -8.78 27.18
C ARG A 310 1.31 -7.50 26.36
N ALA A 311 0.63 -6.45 26.80
CA ALA A 311 0.69 -5.13 26.15
C ALA A 311 2.13 -4.58 26.21
N SER A 312 2.76 -4.65 27.38
CA SER A 312 4.16 -4.22 27.56
C SER A 312 5.15 -5.09 26.80
N TRP A 313 4.86 -6.39 26.66
CA TRP A 313 5.67 -7.29 25.82
C TRP A 313 5.57 -6.91 24.34
N LEU A 314 4.39 -6.56 23.84
CA LEU A 314 4.16 -6.27 22.42
C LEU A 314 4.71 -4.90 22.01
N ASP A 315 4.43 -3.87 22.79
CA ASP A 315 4.63 -2.47 22.36
C ASP A 315 6.05 -1.95 22.60
N ARG A 316 6.68 -2.24 23.76
CA ARG A 316 8.06 -1.85 24.19
C ARG A 316 8.52 -0.50 23.62
N PRO A 317 7.81 0.62 23.86
CA PRO A 317 8.07 1.88 23.15
C PRO A 317 9.52 2.38 23.31
N GLU A 318 10.13 2.18 24.48
CA GLU A 318 11.50 2.60 24.79
C GLU A 318 12.57 1.81 24.00
N GLN A 319 12.23 0.61 23.52
CA GLN A 319 13.13 -0.25 22.74
C GLN A 319 12.85 -0.20 21.24
N PHE A 320 11.60 0.07 20.86
CA PHE A 320 11.15 -0.08 19.47
C PHE A 320 10.90 1.23 18.75
N ILE A 321 10.80 2.37 19.45
CA ILE A 321 10.71 3.68 18.82
C ILE A 321 12.11 4.28 18.77
N SER A 322 12.67 4.41 17.57
CA SER A 322 13.97 5.02 17.35
C SER A 322 13.81 6.41 16.76
N VAL A 323 14.59 7.36 17.26
CA VAL A 323 14.64 8.74 16.79
C VAL A 323 16.05 9.09 16.40
N SER A 324 16.28 9.50 15.16
CA SER A 324 17.59 9.86 14.64
C SER A 324 17.52 11.08 13.71
N GLN A 325 18.67 11.65 13.36
CA GLN A 325 18.81 12.62 12.28
C GLN A 325 19.22 11.90 11.01
N ILE A 326 18.57 12.22 9.88
CA ILE A 326 18.76 11.51 8.61
C ILE A 326 20.13 11.73 7.96
N GLY A 327 20.96 12.65 8.46
CA GLY A 327 22.29 12.91 7.90
C GLY A 327 22.29 13.65 6.56
N LEU A 328 21.19 14.31 6.21
CA LEU A 328 21.11 15.22 5.06
C LEU A 328 21.37 16.65 5.53
N ASP A 329 22.08 17.43 4.71
CA ASP A 329 22.25 18.86 4.96
C ASP A 329 20.97 19.66 4.63
N MET A 330 20.92 20.91 5.08
CA MET A 330 19.76 21.77 4.87
C MET A 330 19.49 22.06 3.39
N VAL A 331 20.52 22.12 2.55
CA VAL A 331 20.36 22.35 1.11
C VAL A 331 19.62 21.18 0.45
N ALA A 332 20.02 19.95 0.77
CA ALA A 332 19.34 18.76 0.27
C ALA A 332 17.88 18.68 0.78
N LEU A 333 17.62 19.04 2.05
CA LEU A 333 16.26 19.06 2.60
C LEU A 333 15.39 20.14 1.95
N GLU A 334 15.94 21.31 1.63
CA GLU A 334 15.24 22.38 0.91
C GLU A 334 14.92 21.98 -0.54
N GLU A 335 15.90 21.41 -1.26
CA GLU A 335 15.70 20.86 -2.62
C GLU A 335 14.62 19.77 -2.61
N LEU A 336 14.71 18.86 -1.65
CA LEU A 336 13.70 17.82 -1.47
C LEU A 336 12.31 18.41 -1.19
N GLY A 337 12.20 19.37 -0.29
CA GLY A 337 10.96 20.06 0.03
C GLY A 337 10.35 20.76 -1.17
N ALA A 338 11.16 21.42 -1.99
CA ALA A 338 10.74 22.05 -3.24
C ALA A 338 10.16 21.02 -4.22
N LEU A 339 10.87 19.90 -4.43
CA LEU A 339 10.38 18.80 -5.26
C LEU A 339 9.06 18.24 -4.73
N LEU A 340 8.99 17.90 -3.43
CA LEU A 340 7.80 17.30 -2.84
C LEU A 340 6.55 18.15 -3.05
N ARG A 341 6.65 19.47 -2.88
CA ARG A 341 5.52 20.41 -3.12
C ARG A 341 4.94 20.27 -4.52
N THR A 342 5.76 20.01 -5.53
CA THR A 342 5.29 19.81 -6.91
C THR A 342 4.51 18.51 -7.11
N LEU A 343 4.68 17.53 -6.21
CA LEU A 343 4.04 16.20 -6.32
C LEU A 343 2.62 16.17 -5.71
N HIS A 344 2.26 17.17 -4.93
CA HIS A 344 0.97 17.25 -4.25
C HIS A 344 -0.10 17.94 -5.09
N GLY A 345 -0.46 17.33 -6.24
CA GLY A 345 -1.47 17.85 -7.17
C GLY A 345 -2.89 17.34 -6.93
N ALA A 346 -3.10 16.37 -6.04
CA ALA A 346 -4.42 15.82 -5.75
C ALA A 346 -5.33 16.82 -5.03
N ALA A 347 -6.60 16.91 -5.44
CA ALA A 347 -7.61 17.79 -4.82
C ALA A 347 -8.14 17.26 -3.48
N ALA A 348 -7.97 15.96 -3.22
CA ALA A 348 -8.42 15.31 -1.98
C ALA A 348 -7.51 14.10 -1.68
N PRO A 349 -7.41 13.66 -0.41
CA PRO A 349 -6.72 12.41 -0.08
C PRO A 349 -7.51 11.20 -0.60
N TYR A 350 -6.81 10.06 -0.76
CA TYR A 350 -7.44 8.78 -1.03
C TYR A 350 -8.45 8.42 0.08
N PRO A 351 -9.51 7.64 -0.21
CA PRO A 351 -10.57 7.35 0.75
C PRO A 351 -10.11 6.75 2.08
N ASP A 352 -9.08 5.90 2.04
CA ASP A 352 -8.62 5.09 3.19
C ASP A 352 -7.44 5.70 3.95
N GLN A 353 -6.98 6.90 3.56
CA GLN A 353 -5.80 7.50 4.18
C GLN A 353 -6.11 8.12 5.53
N SER A 354 -5.11 8.08 6.43
CA SER A 354 -5.16 8.71 7.74
C SER A 354 -5.07 10.25 7.69
N VAL A 355 -4.67 10.81 6.57
CA VAL A 355 -4.46 12.26 6.36
C VAL A 355 -5.75 13.04 6.52
N ARG A 356 -5.70 14.10 7.34
CA ARG A 356 -6.76 15.10 7.52
C ARG A 356 -6.14 16.49 7.36
N GLY A 357 -6.77 17.36 6.58
CA GLY A 357 -6.25 18.70 6.31
C GLY A 357 -4.97 18.69 5.46
N GLY A 358 -4.89 17.82 4.46
CA GLY A 358 -3.73 17.72 3.59
C GLY A 358 -3.88 16.71 2.47
N THR A 359 -2.77 16.40 1.82
CA THR A 359 -2.68 15.42 0.71
C THR A 359 -1.50 14.47 0.93
N GLN A 360 -1.57 13.32 0.26
CA GLN A 360 -0.51 12.32 0.20
C GLN A 360 -0.25 11.96 -1.26
N THR A 361 1.01 11.73 -1.62
CA THR A 361 1.38 11.25 -2.95
C THR A 361 0.98 9.78 -3.13
N ASP A 362 0.72 9.37 -4.37
CA ASP A 362 0.16 8.05 -4.73
C ASP A 362 1.18 7.05 -5.25
N ARG A 363 2.31 7.55 -5.77
CA ARG A 363 3.37 6.72 -6.38
C ARG A 363 4.49 6.45 -5.39
N PRO A 364 5.21 5.32 -5.51
CA PRO A 364 6.36 5.03 -4.67
C PRO A 364 7.41 6.15 -4.74
N LEU A 365 7.53 6.93 -3.68
CA LEU A 365 8.37 8.12 -3.66
C LEU A 365 9.86 7.76 -3.78
N LEU A 366 10.33 6.77 -3.01
CA LEU A 366 11.75 6.43 -2.92
C LEU A 366 12.32 5.75 -4.18
N PHE A 367 11.47 5.42 -5.17
CA PHE A 367 11.93 4.88 -6.45
C PHE A 367 12.10 5.94 -7.54
N ARG A 368 11.77 7.18 -7.24
CA ARG A 368 11.87 8.28 -8.18
C ARG A 368 13.32 8.51 -8.63
N HIS A 369 13.45 9.07 -9.84
CA HIS A 369 14.74 9.19 -10.53
C HIS A 369 15.55 10.45 -10.17
N GLU A 370 14.95 11.41 -9.47
CA GLU A 370 15.60 12.66 -9.10
C GLU A 370 16.80 12.42 -8.16
N PRO A 371 17.92 13.13 -8.34
CA PRO A 371 19.13 12.91 -7.54
C PRO A 371 18.91 13.04 -6.04
N VAL A 372 18.14 14.06 -5.61
CA VAL A 372 17.85 14.28 -4.18
C VAL A 372 17.02 13.14 -3.58
N VAL A 373 16.11 12.51 -4.35
CA VAL A 373 15.35 11.34 -3.87
C VAL A 373 16.27 10.13 -3.73
N ARG A 374 17.21 9.92 -4.64
CA ARG A 374 18.20 8.84 -4.50
C ARG A 374 19.10 9.03 -3.28
N GLN A 375 19.51 10.27 -3.01
CA GLN A 375 20.31 10.62 -1.84
C GLN A 375 19.53 10.31 -0.55
N VAL A 376 18.29 10.77 -0.45
CA VAL A 376 17.42 10.50 0.72
C VAL A 376 17.12 9.02 0.88
N ARG A 377 16.89 8.30 -0.23
CA ARG A 377 16.71 6.85 -0.20
C ARG A 377 17.91 6.13 0.40
N SER A 378 19.12 6.46 -0.04
CA SER A 378 20.36 5.85 0.51
C SER A 378 20.52 6.12 2.01
N ALA A 379 20.22 7.34 2.46
CA ALA A 379 20.26 7.70 3.88
C ALA A 379 19.20 6.94 4.70
N ILE A 380 17.97 6.80 4.16
CA ILE A 380 16.89 6.02 4.77
C ILE A 380 17.26 4.54 4.86
N GLU A 381 17.82 3.95 3.78
CA GLU A 381 18.24 2.53 3.78
C GLU A 381 19.34 2.27 4.83
N ALA A 382 20.27 3.20 5.02
CA ALA A 382 21.28 3.10 6.07
C ALA A 382 20.64 3.16 7.46
N ALA A 383 19.81 4.16 7.74
CA ALA A 383 19.15 4.32 9.02
C ALA A 383 18.21 3.14 9.37
N ALA A 384 17.52 2.59 8.38
CA ALA A 384 16.66 1.42 8.57
C ALA A 384 17.48 0.15 8.87
N ARG A 385 18.65 -0.03 8.25
CA ARG A 385 19.58 -1.12 8.61
C ARG A 385 20.11 -0.96 10.02
N ASP A 386 20.57 0.22 10.39
CA ASP A 386 21.05 0.51 11.74
C ASP A 386 19.97 0.21 12.80
N TYR A 387 18.71 0.55 12.50
CA TYR A 387 17.56 0.22 13.36
C TYR A 387 17.37 -1.29 13.48
N VAL A 388 17.36 -2.03 12.36
CA VAL A 388 17.20 -3.49 12.37
C VAL A 388 18.33 -4.18 13.12
N ASP A 389 19.56 -3.71 12.97
CA ASP A 389 20.74 -4.26 13.65
C ASP A 389 20.72 -3.99 15.16
N ALA A 390 20.14 -2.85 15.58
CA ALA A 390 19.99 -2.47 16.98
C ALA A 390 18.80 -3.15 17.69
N LEU A 391 17.90 -3.81 16.97
CA LEU A 391 16.76 -4.52 17.58
C LEU A 391 17.23 -5.58 18.59
N PRO A 392 16.49 -5.79 19.70
CA PRO A 392 16.73 -6.89 20.65
C PRO A 392 16.84 -8.25 19.94
N PRO A 393 17.42 -9.27 20.61
CA PRO A 393 17.52 -10.62 20.05
C PRO A 393 16.19 -11.13 19.50
N PRO A 394 16.21 -12.03 18.49
CA PRO A 394 15.00 -12.64 17.96
C PRO A 394 14.16 -13.31 19.05
N GLU A 395 12.84 -13.06 19.00
CA GLU A 395 11.87 -13.59 19.95
C GLU A 395 10.70 -14.24 19.19
N PRO A 396 10.63 -15.58 19.14
CA PRO A 396 9.58 -16.29 18.42
C PRO A 396 8.19 -15.88 18.89
N GLY A 397 7.28 -15.64 17.93
CA GLY A 397 5.90 -15.23 18.20
C GLY A 397 5.69 -13.73 18.37
N HIS A 398 6.75 -12.93 18.58
CA HIS A 398 6.64 -11.48 18.56
C HIS A 398 6.61 -10.93 17.13
N PRO A 399 5.66 -10.05 16.75
CA PRO A 399 5.48 -9.62 15.36
C PRO A 399 6.70 -8.89 14.78
N LEU A 400 7.43 -8.13 15.58
CA LEU A 400 8.67 -7.47 15.16
C LEU A 400 9.89 -8.39 15.28
N LEU A 401 10.12 -8.96 16.46
CA LEU A 401 11.35 -9.69 16.79
C LEU A 401 11.34 -11.14 16.30
N GLY A 402 10.16 -11.74 16.09
CA GLY A 402 10.02 -13.08 15.50
C GLY A 402 10.26 -13.12 14.00
N THR A 403 10.31 -11.95 13.35
CA THR A 403 10.62 -11.81 11.94
C THR A 403 12.13 -11.96 11.70
N PRO A 404 12.57 -12.84 10.81
CA PRO A 404 13.97 -12.94 10.43
C PRO A 404 14.48 -11.61 9.88
N ARG A 405 15.70 -11.25 10.21
CA ARG A 405 16.33 -10.02 9.72
C ARG A 405 16.94 -10.24 8.35
N GLY A 406 16.74 -9.30 7.45
CA GLY A 406 17.20 -9.37 6.07
C GLY A 406 17.43 -7.99 5.48
N GLU A 407 17.57 -7.92 4.17
CA GLU A 407 17.74 -6.66 3.46
C GLU A 407 16.52 -5.74 3.64
N VAL A 408 16.79 -4.44 3.73
CA VAL A 408 15.74 -3.41 3.82
C VAL A 408 15.10 -3.25 2.45
N MET A 409 13.83 -3.63 2.36
CA MET A 409 13.01 -3.50 1.16
C MET A 409 11.74 -2.73 1.50
N PHE A 410 11.36 -1.77 0.66
CA PHE A 410 10.19 -0.93 0.94
C PHE A 410 8.88 -1.62 0.50
N ALA A 411 7.90 -1.64 1.40
CA ALA A 411 6.52 -2.02 1.08
C ALA A 411 5.79 -0.86 0.38
N GLY A 412 6.11 0.38 0.77
CA GLY A 412 5.58 1.61 0.21
C GLY A 412 6.36 2.83 0.69
N SER A 413 6.22 3.93 -0.03
CA SER A 413 6.81 5.21 0.37
C SER A 413 6.03 6.36 -0.25
N TRP A 414 5.79 7.41 0.51
CA TRP A 414 4.97 8.55 0.09
C TRP A 414 5.38 9.83 0.81
N SER A 415 5.05 10.97 0.21
CA SER A 415 5.11 12.26 0.88
C SER A 415 3.74 12.65 1.39
N VAL A 416 3.70 13.30 2.55
CA VAL A 416 2.50 13.91 3.12
C VAL A 416 2.73 15.41 3.26
N ARG A 417 1.77 16.19 2.75
CA ARG A 417 1.70 17.63 2.89
C ARG A 417 0.46 17.98 3.70
N LEU A 418 0.66 18.49 4.90
CA LEU A 418 -0.41 18.97 5.78
C LEU A 418 -0.44 20.50 5.76
N SER A 419 -1.63 21.07 5.79
CA SER A 419 -1.90 22.49 5.98
C SER A 419 -2.32 22.77 7.43
N ALA A 420 -2.69 24.00 7.73
CA ALA A 420 -3.19 24.43 9.05
C ALA A 420 -4.23 23.46 9.62
N GLN A 421 -4.13 23.12 10.90
CA GLN A 421 -4.93 22.11 11.61
C GLN A 421 -4.83 20.69 11.03
N GLY A 422 -3.88 20.44 10.11
CA GLY A 422 -3.66 19.14 9.50
C GLY A 422 -3.05 18.12 10.47
N TYR A 423 -3.48 16.85 10.33
CA TYR A 423 -2.98 15.77 11.18
C TYR A 423 -3.17 14.39 10.53
N HIS A 424 -2.52 13.39 11.11
CA HIS A 424 -2.82 11.99 10.85
C HIS A 424 -3.75 11.45 11.94
N ALA A 425 -4.93 10.94 11.54
CA ALA A 425 -5.76 10.15 12.44
C ALA A 425 -5.00 8.90 12.91
N ALA A 426 -5.30 8.40 14.11
CA ALA A 426 -4.67 7.19 14.62
C ALA A 426 -4.88 6.00 13.68
N HIS A 427 -3.79 5.31 13.30
CA HIS A 427 -3.78 4.18 12.37
C HIS A 427 -2.56 3.29 12.62
N SER A 428 -2.51 2.15 11.96
CA SER A 428 -1.38 1.22 11.90
C SER A 428 -1.17 0.74 10.46
N HIS A 429 -0.04 0.11 10.17
CA HIS A 429 0.32 -0.31 8.82
C HIS A 429 0.46 -1.84 8.71
N PRO A 430 -0.65 -2.57 8.49
CA PRO A 430 -0.60 -4.03 8.49
C PRO A 430 0.21 -4.65 7.36
N ALA A 431 0.53 -3.89 6.30
CA ALA A 431 1.39 -4.36 5.21
C ALA A 431 2.89 -4.16 5.47
N GLY A 432 3.26 -3.39 6.50
CA GLY A 432 4.63 -3.12 6.89
C GLY A 432 5.13 -4.01 8.02
N TRP A 433 6.43 -4.07 8.15
CA TRP A 433 7.17 -4.59 9.31
C TRP A 433 7.64 -3.44 10.20
N ILE A 434 8.27 -2.44 9.58
CA ILE A 434 8.74 -1.20 10.21
C ILE A 434 8.11 -0.02 9.47
N SER A 435 7.56 0.93 10.21
CA SER A 435 7.00 2.18 9.69
C SER A 435 7.85 3.38 10.09
N SER A 436 7.61 4.51 9.46
CA SER A 436 8.47 5.69 9.63
C SER A 436 7.73 7.02 9.57
N ALA A 437 8.42 8.06 10.05
CA ALA A 437 8.11 9.45 9.77
C ALA A 437 9.42 10.25 9.65
N LEU A 438 9.69 10.83 8.48
CA LEU A 438 10.81 11.76 8.24
C LEU A 438 10.26 13.16 8.00
N TYR A 439 10.64 14.12 8.83
CA TYR A 439 10.21 15.51 8.68
C TYR A 439 11.14 16.27 7.75
N VAL A 440 10.61 16.75 6.61
CA VAL A 440 11.38 17.49 5.59
C VAL A 440 11.26 19.00 5.81
N SER A 441 10.04 19.47 6.13
CA SER A 441 9.77 20.88 6.41
C SER A 441 8.72 21.00 7.50
N LEU A 442 8.87 21.96 8.37
CA LEU A 442 7.94 22.27 9.46
C LEU A 442 7.49 23.73 9.36
N PRO A 443 6.31 24.08 9.91
CA PRO A 443 5.93 25.48 10.14
C PRO A 443 6.95 26.21 11.01
N GLU A 444 7.00 27.53 10.89
CA GLU A 444 7.75 28.35 11.85
C GLU A 444 7.25 28.07 13.29
N PRO A 445 8.13 28.13 14.30
CA PRO A 445 7.76 27.81 15.70
C PRO A 445 6.50 28.52 16.21
N ALA A 446 6.31 29.78 15.80
CA ALA A 446 5.13 30.56 16.19
C ALA A 446 3.82 30.05 15.55
N MET A 447 3.90 29.31 14.43
CA MET A 447 2.76 28.72 13.71
C MET A 447 2.51 27.28 14.11
N LEU A 448 3.49 26.61 14.70
CA LEU A 448 3.33 25.22 15.11
C LEU A 448 2.30 25.08 16.24
N GLY A 449 2.24 26.06 17.14
CA GLY A 449 1.41 26.06 18.33
C GLY A 449 2.15 25.59 19.59
N MET A 450 1.44 25.62 20.73
CA MET A 450 2.02 25.16 22.00
C MET A 450 2.17 23.64 22.01
N ALA A 451 3.29 23.16 22.57
CA ALA A 451 3.51 21.72 22.77
C ALA A 451 2.31 21.07 23.50
N PRO A 452 1.84 19.93 23.05
CA PRO A 452 2.41 19.03 22.05
C PRO A 452 1.85 19.17 20.61
N ALA A 453 1.48 20.37 20.16
CA ALA A 453 1.00 20.61 18.79
C ALA A 453 2.01 20.08 17.73
N GLY A 454 1.52 19.36 16.74
CA GLY A 454 2.33 18.76 15.69
C GLY A 454 3.07 17.47 16.06
N TRP A 455 3.07 17.04 17.33
CA TRP A 455 3.82 15.88 17.78
C TRP A 455 3.26 14.56 17.21
N LEU A 456 4.15 13.63 16.93
CA LEU A 456 3.83 12.23 16.62
C LEU A 456 3.56 11.50 17.92
N ARG A 457 2.38 10.91 18.06
CA ARG A 457 1.98 10.17 19.27
C ARG A 457 1.73 8.70 18.96
N PHE A 458 1.99 7.85 19.95
CA PHE A 458 1.86 6.40 19.86
C PHE A 458 0.90 5.84 20.90
N GLY A 459 0.17 4.79 20.51
CA GLY A 459 -0.72 4.05 21.40
C GLY A 459 -2.11 4.64 21.58
N THR A 460 -2.44 5.76 20.93
CA THR A 460 -3.79 6.30 20.95
C THR A 460 -4.68 5.52 19.98
N PRO A 461 -5.84 5.02 20.42
CA PRO A 461 -6.77 4.34 19.52
C PRO A 461 -7.40 5.31 18.51
N PRO A 462 -7.92 4.80 17.37
CA PRO A 462 -8.74 5.62 16.50
C PRO A 462 -10.03 6.07 17.21
N PRO A 463 -10.44 7.33 17.03
CA PRO A 463 -11.58 7.92 17.74
C PRO A 463 -12.88 7.15 17.57
N GLU A 464 -13.03 6.46 16.43
CA GLU A 464 -14.20 5.67 16.11
C GLU A 464 -14.42 4.46 17.03
N LEU A 465 -13.40 4.06 17.77
CA LEU A 465 -13.53 2.98 18.76
C LEU A 465 -14.10 3.47 20.10
N GLY A 466 -14.10 4.78 20.37
CA GLY A 466 -14.61 5.34 21.62
C GLY A 466 -13.82 4.91 22.87
N LEU A 467 -12.55 4.54 22.72
CA LEU A 467 -11.72 4.03 23.81
C LEU A 467 -10.93 5.17 24.49
N ASP A 468 -10.89 5.14 25.80
CA ASP A 468 -10.08 6.08 26.61
C ASP A 468 -8.73 5.43 26.96
N LEU A 469 -7.75 5.59 26.05
CA LEU A 469 -6.37 5.15 26.26
C LEU A 469 -5.42 6.30 25.93
N ALA A 470 -4.66 6.73 26.94
CA ALA A 470 -3.62 7.72 26.78
C ALA A 470 -2.49 7.23 25.84
N PRO A 471 -1.83 8.12 25.11
CA PRO A 471 -0.62 7.75 24.39
C PRO A 471 0.46 7.30 25.39
N PHE A 472 1.23 6.28 25.01
CA PHE A 472 2.37 5.84 25.83
C PHE A 472 3.69 6.51 25.43
N SER A 473 3.74 7.16 24.26
CA SER A 473 4.89 7.93 23.79
C SER A 473 4.44 9.06 22.86
N ALA A 474 5.21 10.16 22.86
CA ALA A 474 5.03 11.27 21.94
C ALA A 474 6.39 11.85 21.56
N ILE A 475 6.60 12.09 20.26
CA ILE A 475 7.88 12.57 19.71
C ILE A 475 7.65 13.94 19.08
N GLU A 476 8.44 14.89 19.50
CA GLU A 476 8.46 16.24 18.92
C GLU A 476 8.96 16.20 17.47
N PRO A 477 8.30 16.87 16.51
CA PRO A 477 8.79 16.97 15.15
C PRO A 477 10.07 17.83 15.09
N GLY A 478 10.98 17.50 14.16
CA GLY A 478 12.20 18.26 13.90
C GLY A 478 12.63 18.08 12.46
N VAL A 479 13.07 19.13 11.78
CA VAL A 479 13.55 19.04 10.40
C VAL A 479 14.75 18.08 10.33
N GLY A 480 14.71 17.14 9.40
CA GLY A 480 15.69 16.06 9.26
C GLY A 480 15.53 14.92 10.28
N ARG A 481 14.58 15.02 11.21
CA ARG A 481 14.31 13.96 12.20
C ARG A 481 13.58 12.80 11.53
N LEU A 482 14.15 11.61 11.66
CA LEU A 482 13.56 10.33 11.27
C LEU A 482 13.13 9.56 12.50
N VAL A 483 11.89 9.09 12.52
CA VAL A 483 11.35 8.19 13.53
C VAL A 483 11.05 6.85 12.87
N LEU A 484 11.59 5.75 13.43
CA LEU A 484 11.33 4.38 13.00
C LEU A 484 10.66 3.60 14.14
N PHE A 485 9.67 2.79 13.80
CA PHE A 485 8.86 2.06 14.77
C PHE A 485 8.17 0.84 14.15
N PRO A 486 7.74 -0.17 14.95
CA PRO A 486 6.97 -1.30 14.45
C PRO A 486 5.68 -0.86 13.77
N SER A 487 5.37 -1.44 12.60
CA SER A 487 4.15 -1.12 11.84
C SER A 487 2.85 -1.49 12.59
N THR A 488 2.95 -2.33 13.62
CA THR A 488 1.84 -2.71 14.51
C THR A 488 1.43 -1.62 15.49
N LEU A 489 2.30 -0.64 15.77
CA LEU A 489 2.00 0.43 16.72
C LEU A 489 0.94 1.39 16.18
N TRP A 490 -0.10 1.62 16.96
CA TRP A 490 -1.02 2.73 16.72
C TRP A 490 -0.28 4.05 16.81
N HIS A 491 -0.37 4.85 15.75
CA HIS A 491 0.26 6.15 15.70
C HIS A 491 -0.59 7.17 14.95
N GLY A 492 -0.36 8.42 15.27
CA GLY A 492 -1.03 9.56 14.66
C GLY A 492 -0.34 10.84 15.05
N THR A 493 -0.81 12.00 14.59
CA THR A 493 -0.21 13.28 14.97
C THR A 493 -1.24 14.21 15.58
N ILE A 494 -0.79 15.07 16.46
CA ILE A 494 -1.59 16.16 17.02
C ILE A 494 -1.68 17.27 15.96
N PRO A 495 -2.84 17.88 15.72
CA PRO A 495 -2.93 19.04 14.84
C PRO A 495 -1.95 20.14 15.25
N PHE A 496 -1.43 20.87 14.29
CA PHE A 496 -0.65 22.09 14.51
C PHE A 496 -1.46 23.31 14.06
N ASP A 497 -1.13 24.50 14.58
CA ASP A 497 -2.03 25.66 14.45
C ASP A 497 -2.10 26.20 13.03
N ASP A 498 -0.96 26.51 12.40
CA ASP A 498 -0.93 27.11 11.06
C ASP A 498 0.33 26.74 10.27
N GLY A 499 0.36 27.06 8.98
CA GLY A 499 1.47 26.82 8.08
C GLY A 499 1.39 25.50 7.34
N GLU A 500 2.56 25.00 6.90
CA GLU A 500 2.72 23.78 6.12
C GLU A 500 3.71 22.83 6.80
N ARG A 501 3.36 21.54 6.85
CA ARG A 501 4.27 20.47 7.22
C ARG A 501 4.45 19.49 6.06
N LEU A 502 5.71 19.26 5.67
CA LEU A 502 6.08 18.22 4.70
C LEU A 502 6.81 17.09 5.42
N SER A 503 6.37 15.89 5.19
CA SER A 503 7.04 14.67 5.68
C SER A 503 7.10 13.61 4.59
N ILE A 504 8.06 12.68 4.74
CA ILE A 504 8.11 11.42 4.01
C ILE A 504 7.77 10.32 5.01
N ALA A 505 6.93 9.39 4.59
CA ALA A 505 6.71 8.14 5.28
C ALA A 505 7.00 6.98 4.34
N PHE A 506 7.49 5.89 4.92
CA PHE A 506 7.74 4.64 4.23
C PHE A 506 7.53 3.48 5.18
N ASP A 507 7.18 2.34 4.61
CA ASP A 507 7.13 1.07 5.32
C ASP A 507 8.20 0.13 4.75
N VAL A 508 8.95 -0.52 5.64
CA VAL A 508 9.80 -1.65 5.29
C VAL A 508 8.94 -2.91 5.28
N ARG A 509 9.03 -3.69 4.21
CA ARG A 509 8.30 -4.96 4.13
C ARG A 509 8.94 -6.03 5.02
N THR A 510 8.14 -6.99 5.46
CA THR A 510 8.64 -8.20 6.11
C THR A 510 9.61 -8.92 5.16
N PRO A 511 10.85 -9.22 5.59
CA PRO A 511 11.78 -10.01 4.79
C PRO A 511 11.19 -11.38 4.43
N ARG A 512 11.46 -11.83 3.21
CA ARG A 512 11.03 -13.13 2.69
C ARG A 512 12.27 -14.03 2.53
N PHE A 513 12.19 -15.28 2.96
CA PHE A 513 13.28 -16.25 2.95
C PHE A 513 12.90 -17.55 2.26
#